data_8bc0f442639eaf418f8461ea27a58196
#
_entry.id   8bc0f442639eaf418f8461ea27a58196
#
_cell.length_a   1.000
_cell.length_b   1.000
_cell.length_c   1.000
_cell.angle_alpha   90.00
_cell.angle_beta   90.00
_cell.angle_gamma   90.00
#
_symmetry.space_group_name_H-M   'P 1'
#
loop_
_entity.id
_entity.type
_entity.pdbx_description
1 polymer ?
#
loop_
_entity_poly.entity_id
_entity_poly.type
_entity_poly.pdbx_seq_one_letter_code
_entity_poly.pdbx_strand_id
1 'polypeptide(L)'
;LTKLKYAGLSRRKLIHIYSLFVRSYTEYCSVAWHDSLTQDQTKAIERLQIVALKIILGGDSPRKPDGHFDYIEALKLCNLKSLFDRREARTLSFGKKSSKHPSLKRLFPLHEDILEDQPNLRNQEKFHVNFARTASYQNSAIPSIQRRLNQYCA
;
A
#
# COMPACT_ATOMS: atom_id res chain seq x y z
N LEU A 1 -4.64 19.74 11.10
CA LEU A 1 -4.70 19.02 12.39
C LEU A 1 -4.26 19.91 13.56
N THR A 2 -3.14 20.65 13.44
CA THR A 2 -2.61 21.49 14.51
C THR A 2 -3.63 22.50 15.03
N LYS A 3 -4.26 23.29 14.16
CA LYS A 3 -5.31 24.26 14.54
C LYS A 3 -6.49 23.58 15.27
N LEU A 4 -6.89 22.42 14.79
CA LEU A 4 -7.99 21.65 15.39
C LEU A 4 -7.64 21.12 16.80
N LYS A 5 -6.38 20.73 16.99
CA LYS A 5 -5.88 20.33 18.31
C LYS A 5 -5.90 21.50 19.29
N TYR A 6 -5.42 22.68 18.88
CA TYR A 6 -5.47 23.89 19.70
C TYR A 6 -6.91 24.35 19.99
N ALA A 7 -7.85 24.05 19.11
CA ALA A 7 -9.28 24.25 19.34
C ALA A 7 -9.92 23.23 20.31
N GLY A 8 -9.12 22.37 20.94
CA GLY A 8 -9.59 21.44 21.97
C GLY A 8 -10.21 20.14 21.45
N LEU A 9 -10.01 19.77 20.17
CA LEU A 9 -10.54 18.49 19.68
C LEU A 9 -9.83 17.30 20.35
N SER A 10 -10.63 16.33 20.79
CA SER A 10 -10.10 15.09 21.39
C SER A 10 -9.27 14.26 20.39
N ARG A 11 -8.34 13.46 20.93
CA ARG A 11 -7.50 12.53 20.13
C ARG A 11 -8.34 11.71 19.14
N ARG A 12 -9.46 11.14 19.58
CA ARG A 12 -10.35 10.32 18.75
C ARG A 12 -10.89 11.09 17.54
N LYS A 13 -11.31 12.34 17.73
CA LYS A 13 -11.80 13.21 16.65
C LYS A 13 -10.67 13.57 15.68
N LEU A 14 -9.46 13.83 16.17
CA LEU A 14 -8.30 14.12 15.34
C LEU A 14 -7.88 12.92 14.48
N ILE A 15 -7.90 11.70 15.03
CA ILE A 15 -7.66 10.45 14.29
C ILE A 15 -8.72 10.28 13.18
N HIS A 16 -9.98 10.56 13.49
CA HIS A 16 -11.06 10.46 12.50
C HIS A 16 -10.88 11.44 11.35
N ILE A 17 -10.58 12.70 11.64
CA ILE A 17 -10.31 13.74 10.63
C ILE A 17 -9.08 13.40 9.80
N TYR A 18 -7.99 12.93 10.44
CA TYR A 18 -6.82 12.44 9.73
C TYR A 18 -7.19 11.32 8.74
N SER A 19 -7.98 10.36 9.21
CA SER A 19 -8.36 9.19 8.40
C SER A 19 -9.25 9.53 7.22
N LEU A 20 -10.16 10.50 7.38
CA LEU A 20 -11.09 10.90 6.33
C LEU A 20 -10.45 11.81 5.27
N PHE A 21 -9.63 12.76 5.68
CA PHE A 21 -9.13 13.79 4.78
C PHE A 21 -7.66 13.57 4.39
N VAL A 22 -6.75 13.46 5.34
CA VAL A 22 -5.32 13.39 5.05
C VAL A 22 -4.94 12.04 4.44
N ARG A 23 -5.35 10.96 5.11
CA ARG A 23 -5.03 9.61 4.66
C ARG A 23 -5.71 9.27 3.33
N SER A 24 -6.97 9.67 3.14
CA SER A 24 -7.68 9.43 1.87
C SER A 24 -6.98 10.08 0.70
N TYR A 25 -6.46 11.30 0.88
CA TYR A 25 -5.68 11.99 -0.14
C TYR A 25 -4.36 11.28 -0.45
N THR A 26 -3.63 10.83 0.58
CA THR A 26 -2.35 10.12 0.40
C THR A 26 -2.49 8.70 -0.16
N GLU A 27 -3.70 8.14 -0.15
CA GLU A 27 -3.98 6.80 -0.67
C GLU A 27 -4.78 6.84 -2.00
N TYR A 28 -5.11 8.03 -2.50
CA TYR A 28 -5.89 8.16 -3.73
C TYR A 28 -5.18 7.48 -4.90
N CYS A 29 -5.90 6.63 -5.64
CA CYS A 29 -5.38 5.85 -6.77
C CYS A 29 -4.07 5.09 -6.48
N SER A 30 -3.78 4.73 -5.22
CA SER A 30 -2.50 4.13 -4.82
C SER A 30 -2.15 2.85 -5.58
N VAL A 31 -3.14 2.11 -6.02
CA VAL A 31 -2.93 0.90 -6.85
C VAL A 31 -2.18 1.19 -8.15
N ALA A 32 -2.38 2.37 -8.73
CA ALA A 32 -1.75 2.74 -10.00
C ALA A 32 -0.26 3.12 -9.84
N TRP A 33 0.14 3.64 -8.69
CA TRP A 33 1.47 4.23 -8.51
C TRP A 33 2.31 3.61 -7.37
N HIS A 34 1.72 2.75 -6.52
CA HIS A 34 2.41 2.21 -5.34
C HIS A 34 3.74 1.53 -5.67
N ASP A 35 3.76 0.67 -6.67
CA ASP A 35 4.93 -0.12 -7.03
C ASP A 35 5.97 0.66 -7.88
N SER A 36 5.57 1.81 -8.43
CA SER A 36 6.45 2.71 -9.18
C SER A 36 7.24 3.67 -8.28
N LEU A 37 6.93 3.74 -6.99
CA LEU A 37 7.60 4.62 -6.06
C LEU A 37 9.02 4.17 -5.75
N THR A 38 9.94 5.13 -5.68
CA THR A 38 11.25 4.92 -5.08
C THR A 38 11.14 4.77 -3.55
N GLN A 39 12.20 4.23 -2.92
CA GLN A 39 12.24 4.14 -1.46
C GLN A 39 12.11 5.50 -0.79
N ASP A 40 12.73 6.54 -1.35
CA ASP A 40 12.69 7.89 -0.78
C ASP A 40 11.29 8.52 -0.91
N GLN A 41 10.60 8.29 -2.03
CA GLN A 41 9.21 8.72 -2.19
C GLN A 41 8.29 7.98 -1.20
N THR A 42 8.50 6.69 -1.00
CA THR A 42 7.76 5.91 0.00
C THR A 42 7.98 6.46 1.41
N LYS A 43 9.24 6.75 1.78
CA LYS A 43 9.58 7.40 3.07
C LYS A 43 8.96 8.79 3.20
N ALA A 44 8.93 9.57 2.12
CA ALA A 44 8.32 10.90 2.13
C ALA A 44 6.81 10.83 2.43
N ILE A 45 6.10 9.87 1.84
CA ILE A 45 4.68 9.64 2.14
C ILE A 45 4.48 9.20 3.60
N GLU A 46 5.32 8.29 4.12
CA GLU A 46 5.23 7.88 5.54
C GLU A 46 5.51 9.04 6.51
N ARG A 47 6.39 9.98 6.14
CA ARG A 47 6.65 11.19 6.95
C ARG A 47 5.39 12.01 7.20
N LEU A 48 4.45 12.06 6.25
CA LEU A 48 3.18 12.75 6.44
C LEU A 48 2.36 12.12 7.59
N GLN A 49 2.34 10.79 7.67
CA GLN A 49 1.67 10.09 8.76
C GLN A 49 2.39 10.30 10.10
N ILE A 50 3.72 10.27 10.10
CA ILE A 50 4.54 10.54 11.29
C ILE A 50 4.24 11.95 11.84
N VAL A 51 4.19 12.95 10.98
CA VAL A 51 3.85 14.33 11.38
C VAL A 51 2.42 14.40 11.94
N ALA A 52 1.46 13.75 11.28
CA ALA A 52 0.09 13.71 11.75
C ALA A 52 -0.01 13.04 13.14
N LEU A 53 0.67 11.91 13.35
CA LEU A 53 0.70 11.21 14.63
C LEU A 53 1.33 12.05 15.75
N LYS A 54 2.44 12.74 15.46
CA LYS A 54 3.06 13.68 16.42
C LYS A 54 2.09 14.80 16.83
N ILE A 55 1.32 15.33 15.89
CA ILE A 55 0.30 16.34 16.19
C ILE A 55 -0.81 15.74 17.05
N ILE A 56 -1.33 14.58 16.67
CA ILE A 56 -2.44 13.91 17.37
C ILE A 56 -2.05 13.56 18.81
N LEU A 57 -0.92 12.91 19.00
CA LEU A 57 -0.44 12.45 20.30
C LEU A 57 0.12 13.61 21.15
N GLY A 58 0.85 14.54 20.54
CA GLY A 58 1.44 15.68 21.25
C GLY A 58 2.43 15.25 22.34
N GLY A 59 2.19 15.66 23.59
CA GLY A 59 3.04 15.30 24.73
C GLY A 59 3.10 13.80 25.03
N ASP A 60 2.03 13.05 24.69
CA ASP A 60 1.97 11.59 24.87
C ASP A 60 2.62 10.81 23.71
N SER A 61 3.43 11.48 22.91
CA SER A 61 4.15 10.84 21.79
C SER A 61 5.15 9.82 22.30
N PRO A 62 5.04 8.55 21.91
CA PRO A 62 6.00 7.53 22.33
C PRO A 62 7.39 7.82 21.78
N ARG A 63 8.41 7.53 22.59
CA ARG A 63 9.80 7.70 22.25
C ARG A 63 10.57 6.41 22.49
N LYS A 64 11.53 6.14 21.63
CA LYS A 64 12.50 5.07 21.80
C LYS A 64 13.49 5.41 22.91
N PRO A 65 14.28 4.44 23.40
CA PRO A 65 15.34 4.70 24.40
C PRO A 65 16.38 5.75 23.95
N ASP A 66 16.57 5.92 22.64
CA ASP A 66 17.44 6.93 22.02
C ASP A 66 16.80 8.33 21.93
N GLY A 67 15.59 8.52 22.49
CA GLY A 67 14.83 9.78 22.46
C GLY A 67 14.08 10.06 21.16
N HIS A 68 14.29 9.28 20.12
CA HIS A 68 13.58 9.44 18.85
C HIS A 68 12.13 8.99 18.93
N PHE A 69 11.28 9.56 18.07
CA PHE A 69 9.85 9.22 17.97
C PHE A 69 9.68 7.74 17.58
N ASP A 70 8.91 6.99 18.38
CA ASP A 70 8.57 5.61 18.07
C ASP A 70 7.30 5.56 17.19
N TYR A 71 7.54 5.39 15.89
CA TYR A 71 6.45 5.34 14.90
C TYR A 71 5.57 4.10 15.06
N ILE A 72 6.16 2.95 15.37
CA ILE A 72 5.43 1.68 15.48
C ILE A 72 4.48 1.73 16.67
N GLU A 73 4.98 2.20 17.81
CA GLU A 73 4.16 2.32 19.00
C GLU A 73 3.08 3.41 18.85
N ALA A 74 3.38 4.51 18.17
CA ALA A 74 2.39 5.53 17.84
C ALA A 74 1.25 5.00 16.95
N LEU A 75 1.55 4.13 15.99
CA LEU A 75 0.53 3.48 15.17
C LEU A 75 -0.39 2.60 16.01
N LYS A 76 0.16 1.82 16.94
CA LYS A 76 -0.62 0.97 17.86
C LYS A 76 -1.53 1.82 18.75
N LEU A 77 -0.99 2.87 19.39
CA LEU A 77 -1.75 3.78 20.24
C LEU A 77 -2.92 4.47 19.53
N CYS A 78 -2.78 4.70 18.23
CA CYS A 78 -3.82 5.29 17.39
C CYS A 78 -4.69 4.25 16.66
N ASN A 79 -4.39 2.97 16.81
CA ASN A 79 -5.02 1.86 16.07
C ASN A 79 -5.00 2.11 14.55
N LEU A 80 -3.83 2.49 14.03
CA LEU A 80 -3.60 2.75 12.62
C LEU A 80 -2.55 1.79 12.07
N LYS A 81 -2.68 1.47 10.77
CA LYS A 81 -1.65 0.77 10.00
C LYS A 81 -0.75 1.80 9.29
N SER A 82 0.47 1.40 8.91
CA SER A 82 1.32 2.22 8.06
C SER A 82 0.65 2.50 6.72
N LEU A 83 0.99 3.61 6.07
CA LEU A 83 0.48 3.91 4.73
C LEU A 83 1.01 2.90 3.71
N PHE A 84 2.23 2.38 3.91
CA PHE A 84 2.81 1.34 3.06
C PHE A 84 1.97 0.05 3.11
N ASP A 85 1.74 -0.52 4.30
CA ASP A 85 0.98 -1.78 4.46
C ASP A 85 -0.44 -1.65 3.92
N ARG A 86 -1.04 -0.48 4.07
CA ARG A 86 -2.39 -0.22 3.56
C ARG A 86 -2.43 -0.17 2.04
N ARG A 87 -1.45 0.51 1.40
CA ARG A 87 -1.34 0.55 -0.07
C ARG A 87 -1.08 -0.84 -0.63
N GLU A 88 -0.19 -1.59 -0.01
CA GLU A 88 0.10 -2.97 -0.39
C GLU A 88 -1.15 -3.87 -0.32
N ALA A 89 -1.87 -3.83 0.80
CA ALA A 89 -3.11 -4.58 0.97
C ALA A 89 -4.18 -4.20 -0.07
N ARG A 90 -4.27 -2.91 -0.43
CA ARG A 90 -5.19 -2.42 -1.47
C ARG A 90 -4.79 -2.92 -2.86
N THR A 91 -3.52 -2.90 -3.19
CA THR A 91 -2.98 -3.40 -4.46
C THR A 91 -3.29 -4.89 -4.63
N LEU A 92 -3.03 -5.69 -3.60
CA LEU A 92 -3.36 -7.11 -3.61
C LEU A 92 -4.88 -7.37 -3.70
N SER A 93 -5.68 -6.62 -2.94
CA SER A 93 -7.15 -6.73 -2.98
C SER A 93 -7.70 -6.36 -4.35
N PHE A 94 -7.17 -5.32 -4.98
CA PHE A 94 -7.53 -4.92 -6.34
C PHE A 94 -7.19 -6.03 -7.33
N GLY A 95 -5.98 -6.59 -7.29
CA GLY A 95 -5.56 -7.69 -8.16
C GLY A 95 -6.50 -8.89 -8.05
N LYS A 96 -6.82 -9.33 -6.82
CA LYS A 96 -7.75 -10.44 -6.57
C LYS A 96 -9.16 -10.21 -7.12
N LYS A 97 -9.65 -8.98 -7.05
CA LYS A 97 -10.98 -8.62 -7.58
C LYS A 97 -10.95 -8.50 -9.10
N SER A 98 -9.91 -7.86 -9.64
CA SER A 98 -9.78 -7.61 -11.07
C SER A 98 -9.55 -8.89 -11.87
N SER A 99 -8.81 -9.86 -11.34
CA SER A 99 -8.61 -11.17 -11.99
C SER A 99 -9.91 -11.99 -12.15
N LYS A 100 -10.93 -11.67 -11.34
CA LYS A 100 -12.27 -12.31 -11.41
C LYS A 100 -13.29 -11.47 -12.19
N HIS A 101 -13.00 -10.20 -12.47
CA HIS A 101 -13.95 -9.29 -13.08
C HIS A 101 -13.99 -9.49 -14.61
N PRO A 102 -15.16 -9.65 -15.26
CA PRO A 102 -15.26 -9.97 -16.68
C PRO A 102 -14.47 -9.03 -17.59
N SER A 103 -14.55 -7.71 -17.37
CA SER A 103 -13.85 -6.72 -18.21
C SER A 103 -12.37 -6.55 -17.90
N LEU A 104 -11.92 -6.89 -16.67
CA LEU A 104 -10.54 -6.68 -16.23
C LEU A 104 -9.70 -7.97 -16.24
N LYS A 105 -10.34 -9.14 -16.32
CA LYS A 105 -9.68 -10.45 -16.37
C LYS A 105 -8.60 -10.50 -17.45
N ARG A 106 -8.82 -9.86 -18.60
CA ARG A 106 -7.85 -9.80 -19.70
C ARG A 106 -6.48 -9.17 -19.34
N LEU A 107 -6.43 -8.38 -18.25
CA LEU A 107 -5.18 -7.78 -17.75
C LEU A 107 -4.38 -8.78 -16.88
N PHE A 108 -4.99 -9.90 -16.52
CA PHE A 108 -4.43 -10.93 -15.65
C PHE A 108 -4.62 -12.31 -16.29
N PRO A 109 -4.02 -12.55 -17.50
CA PRO A 109 -4.18 -13.82 -18.19
C PRO A 109 -3.51 -14.93 -17.36
N LEU A 110 -4.14 -16.10 -17.35
CA LEU A 110 -3.56 -17.29 -16.75
C LEU A 110 -2.48 -17.87 -17.68
N HIS A 111 -1.50 -18.55 -17.13
CA HIS A 111 -0.47 -19.22 -17.92
C HIS A 111 -1.08 -20.27 -18.85
N GLU A 112 -2.08 -20.99 -18.37
CA GLU A 112 -2.83 -21.99 -19.13
C GLU A 112 -3.54 -21.40 -20.37
N ASP A 113 -4.04 -20.16 -20.27
CA ASP A 113 -4.75 -19.49 -21.39
C ASP A 113 -3.80 -19.06 -22.53
N ILE A 114 -2.47 -19.02 -22.30
CA ILE A 114 -1.48 -18.51 -23.27
C ILE A 114 -0.64 -19.63 -23.90
N LEU A 115 -0.47 -20.73 -23.18
CA LEU A 115 0.46 -21.80 -23.54
C LEU A 115 -0.29 -23.13 -23.65
N GLU A 116 -1.12 -23.27 -24.71
CA GLU A 116 -1.90 -24.49 -24.97
C GLU A 116 -1.02 -25.74 -25.20
N ASP A 117 0.28 -25.58 -25.55
CA ASP A 117 1.18 -26.67 -25.97
C ASP A 117 2.45 -26.86 -25.09
N GLN A 118 2.57 -26.23 -23.93
CA GLN A 118 3.77 -26.42 -23.10
C GLN A 118 3.58 -27.46 -21.99
N PRO A 119 4.61 -28.31 -21.75
CA PRO A 119 4.54 -29.30 -20.66
C PRO A 119 4.38 -28.61 -19.32
N ASN A 120 3.48 -29.16 -18.50
CA ASN A 120 3.15 -28.65 -17.17
C ASN A 120 4.38 -28.76 -16.24
N LEU A 121 5.13 -27.67 -16.10
CA LEU A 121 6.31 -27.61 -15.24
C LEU A 121 5.89 -27.50 -13.77
N ARG A 122 6.62 -28.16 -12.88
CA ARG A 122 6.32 -28.33 -11.45
C ARG A 122 6.10 -27.04 -10.65
N ASN A 123 6.53 -25.87 -11.16
CA ASN A 123 6.46 -24.56 -10.54
C ASN A 123 5.92 -23.50 -11.49
N GLN A 124 4.82 -23.79 -12.19
CA GLN A 124 4.22 -22.80 -13.07
C GLN A 124 3.51 -21.70 -12.26
N GLU A 125 3.93 -20.47 -12.50
CA GLU A 125 3.23 -19.29 -11.99
C GLU A 125 1.81 -19.27 -12.57
N LYS A 126 0.81 -19.04 -11.73
CA LYS A 126 -0.60 -19.07 -12.13
C LYS A 126 -0.96 -17.98 -13.13
N PHE A 127 -0.43 -16.78 -12.94
CA PHE A 127 -0.66 -15.63 -13.81
C PHE A 127 0.56 -15.39 -14.68
N HIS A 128 0.33 -15.17 -15.97
CA HIS A 128 1.40 -14.77 -16.87
C HIS A 128 1.85 -13.34 -16.56
N VAL A 129 3.14 -13.17 -16.30
CA VAL A 129 3.74 -11.86 -16.08
C VAL A 129 4.31 -11.36 -17.42
N ASN A 130 3.78 -10.25 -17.91
CA ASN A 130 4.25 -9.66 -19.16
C ASN A 130 5.75 -9.33 -19.08
N PHE A 131 6.50 -9.71 -20.12
CA PHE A 131 7.91 -9.36 -20.21
C PHE A 131 8.10 -7.84 -20.17
N ALA A 132 8.98 -7.39 -19.30
CA ALA A 132 9.28 -5.98 -19.10
C ALA A 132 10.68 -5.65 -19.62
N ARG A 133 10.74 -4.89 -20.71
CA ARG A 133 12.02 -4.42 -21.28
C ARG A 133 12.67 -3.32 -20.42
N THR A 134 11.91 -2.58 -19.67
CA THR A 134 12.38 -1.47 -18.82
C THR A 134 11.97 -1.66 -17.37
N ALA A 135 12.81 -1.21 -16.42
CA ALA A 135 12.48 -1.23 -15.02
C ALA A 135 11.20 -0.42 -14.69
N SER A 136 10.96 0.66 -15.41
CA SER A 136 9.74 1.46 -15.26
C SER A 136 8.49 0.66 -15.57
N TYR A 137 8.47 -0.09 -16.68
CA TYR A 137 7.34 -0.96 -17.02
C TYR A 137 7.23 -2.13 -16.04
N GLN A 138 8.35 -2.73 -15.65
CA GLN A 138 8.40 -3.82 -14.67
C GLN A 138 7.74 -3.45 -13.34
N ASN A 139 7.93 -2.20 -12.89
CA ASN A 139 7.37 -1.66 -11.65
C ASN A 139 6.03 -0.94 -11.86
N SER A 140 5.46 -0.98 -13.05
CA SER A 140 4.11 -0.48 -13.28
C SER A 140 3.05 -1.38 -12.63
N ALA A 141 1.84 -0.87 -12.47
CA ALA A 141 0.78 -1.51 -11.69
C ALA A 141 0.48 -2.96 -12.12
N ILE A 142 0.26 -3.22 -13.42
CA ILE A 142 -0.19 -4.55 -13.89
C ILE A 142 0.88 -5.62 -13.67
N PRO A 143 2.13 -5.51 -14.18
CA PRO A 143 3.17 -6.51 -13.93
C PRO A 143 3.47 -6.73 -12.45
N SER A 144 3.43 -5.68 -11.65
CA SER A 144 3.65 -5.78 -10.19
C SER A 144 2.53 -6.54 -9.50
N ILE A 145 1.29 -6.29 -9.88
CA ILE A 145 0.13 -7.02 -9.32
C ILE A 145 0.17 -8.50 -9.74
N GLN A 146 0.51 -8.80 -11.01
CA GLN A 146 0.65 -10.19 -11.49
C GLN A 146 1.68 -10.96 -10.65
N ARG A 147 2.88 -10.39 -10.43
CA ARG A 147 3.91 -11.02 -9.55
C ARG A 147 3.41 -11.24 -8.13
N ARG A 148 2.73 -10.25 -7.53
CA ARG A 148 2.16 -10.39 -6.18
C ARG A 148 1.09 -11.46 -6.10
N LEU A 149 0.23 -11.57 -7.11
CA LEU A 149 -0.78 -12.63 -7.17
C LEU A 149 -0.14 -14.01 -7.24
N ASN A 150 0.96 -14.17 -8.00
CA ASN A 150 1.71 -15.43 -8.06
C ASN A 150 2.32 -15.78 -6.70
N GLN A 151 2.96 -14.83 -6.02
CA GLN A 151 3.51 -15.04 -4.67
C GLN A 151 2.44 -15.41 -3.64
N TYR A 152 1.21 -14.93 -3.83
CA TYR A 152 0.12 -15.22 -2.90
C TYR A 152 -0.61 -16.54 -3.20
N CYS A 153 -0.51 -17.06 -4.42
CA CYS A 153 -1.15 -18.30 -4.87
C CYS A 153 -0.20 -19.50 -4.84
N ALA A 154 1.10 -19.25 -4.57
CA ALA A 154 2.10 -20.29 -4.31
C ALA A 154 1.98 -20.78 -2.88
#